data_38d84c2a5b531826427731c0dbc15dd9
#
_entry.id   38d84c2a5b531826427731c0dbc15dd9
#
_cell.length_a   1.000
_cell.length_b   1.000
_cell.length_c   1.000
_cell.angle_alpha   90.00
_cell.angle_beta   90.00
_cell.angle_gamma   90.00
#
_symmetry.space_group_name_H-M   'P 1'
#
loop_
_entity.id
_entity.type
_entity.pdbx_description
1 polymer ?
#
loop_
_entity_poly.entity_id
_entity_poly.type
_entity_poly.pdbx_seq_one_letter_code
_entity_poly.pdbx_strand_id
1 'polypeptide(L)'
;MPVTVGRREFITQLGSAVAWPLAARAQQGLRDKQIQIGFLAAAVPTTAMLRAFRDALREHGYVEGQNLSITDHWPQGSSEQISDIAAELVRSNVDIIVAWTTPASLAAKAATATIPIVMVGVGDPVGAGLVRSLARPGGNITGFVNLAPDLSAKQVQLLVEVIPEIRSVGIVRNPSNAAWTLALREVENAIRVLGLESLTVDARLPQEFESAFARLGAEGVKGVIVVPDASVIEHRRMIAALAQKTRLPTMFQRRENVAAGGLMSYGPDLPDQLRQAAFYVDRILKGTKPTDLPVQQATKIELVINLKTAKALGLTIPPTLLGLADEVIE
;
A
#
# COMPACT_ATOMS: atom_id res chain seq x y z
N MET A 1 33.26 -15.19 69.27
CA MET A 1 34.03 -15.25 68.02
C MET A 1 33.45 -14.24 67.02
N PRO A 2 34.16 -13.20 66.65
CA PRO A 2 33.66 -12.22 65.72
C PRO A 2 33.86 -12.71 64.22
N VAL A 3 32.81 -12.68 63.42
CA VAL A 3 32.82 -12.99 61.99
C VAL A 3 33.32 -11.78 61.25
N THR A 4 34.50 -11.85 60.67
CA THR A 4 35.07 -10.83 59.75
C THR A 4 34.52 -11.02 58.36
N VAL A 5 33.69 -10.08 57.89
CA VAL A 5 33.20 -10.01 56.52
C VAL A 5 34.28 -9.32 55.67
N GLY A 6 34.78 -10.02 54.66
CA GLY A 6 35.88 -9.54 53.83
C GLY A 6 35.44 -8.41 52.89
N ARG A 7 36.31 -7.41 52.73
CA ARG A 7 36.14 -6.19 51.90
C ARG A 7 35.82 -6.44 50.42
N ARG A 8 35.88 -7.66 49.89
CA ARG A 8 35.61 -8.00 48.52
C ARG A 8 34.14 -8.28 48.17
N GLU A 9 33.33 -8.62 49.16
CA GLU A 9 31.88 -8.87 48.94
C GLU A 9 31.01 -7.59 48.95
N PHE A 10 31.54 -6.48 49.50
CA PHE A 10 30.80 -5.22 49.58
C PHE A 10 30.78 -4.43 48.24
N ILE A 11 31.70 -4.72 47.34
CA ILE A 11 31.80 -4.00 46.06
C ILE A 11 30.87 -4.60 44.96
N THR A 12 30.49 -5.87 45.09
CA THR A 12 29.61 -6.55 44.10
C THR A 12 28.12 -6.26 44.29
N GLN A 13 27.71 -5.76 45.47
CA GLN A 13 26.29 -5.43 45.74
C GLN A 13 25.92 -3.96 45.43
N LEU A 14 26.87 -3.06 45.24
CA LEU A 14 26.62 -1.65 44.90
C LEU A 14 26.54 -1.38 43.38
N GLY A 15 26.97 -2.33 42.55
CA GLY A 15 26.96 -2.16 41.09
C GLY A 15 25.61 -2.42 40.44
N SER A 16 24.68 -3.17 41.06
CA SER A 16 23.40 -3.55 40.48
C SER A 16 22.22 -2.62 40.80
N ALA A 17 22.38 -1.71 41.77
CA ALA A 17 21.29 -0.82 42.22
C ALA A 17 21.20 0.52 41.42
N VAL A 18 22.24 0.89 40.65
CA VAL A 18 22.31 2.20 39.96
C VAL A 18 21.82 2.14 38.52
N ALA A 19 21.80 0.94 37.90
CA ALA A 19 21.36 0.79 36.49
C ALA A 19 19.82 0.75 36.32
N TRP A 20 19.06 0.38 37.35
CA TRP A 20 17.58 0.26 37.23
C TRP A 20 16.84 1.60 37.15
N PRO A 21 17.22 2.68 37.85
CA PRO A 21 16.51 3.95 37.74
C PRO A 21 16.78 4.67 36.40
N LEU A 22 17.86 4.38 35.66
CA LEU A 22 18.14 4.97 34.37
C LEU A 22 17.30 4.33 33.23
N ALA A 23 17.11 3.01 33.27
CA ALA A 23 16.22 2.32 32.34
C ALA A 23 14.74 2.68 32.60
N ALA A 24 14.32 2.82 33.85
CA ALA A 24 12.98 3.26 34.19
C ALA A 24 12.71 4.73 33.83
N ARG A 25 13.70 5.62 33.92
CA ARG A 25 13.59 7.01 33.47
C ARG A 25 13.55 7.13 31.93
N ALA A 26 14.28 6.30 31.21
CA ALA A 26 14.20 6.26 29.76
C ALA A 26 12.81 5.81 29.26
N GLN A 27 12.19 4.85 29.95
CA GLN A 27 10.81 4.42 29.67
C GLN A 27 9.75 5.43 30.12
N GLN A 28 9.98 6.19 31.18
CA GLN A 28 9.08 7.26 31.61
C GLN A 28 9.14 8.48 30.68
N GLY A 29 10.33 8.85 30.18
CA GLY A 29 10.48 9.97 29.24
C GLY A 29 9.77 9.77 27.89
N LEU A 30 9.51 8.53 27.50
CA LEU A 30 8.68 8.20 26.33
C LEU A 30 7.16 8.27 26.63
N ARG A 31 6.76 8.23 27.90
CA ARG A 31 5.34 8.33 28.29
C ARG A 31 4.82 9.77 28.35
N ASP A 32 5.70 10.76 28.51
CA ASP A 32 5.31 12.17 28.63
C ASP A 32 5.38 12.95 27.30
N LYS A 33 5.99 12.38 26.23
CA LYS A 33 6.05 13.00 24.90
C LYS A 33 4.90 12.50 24.04
N GLN A 34 4.01 13.38 23.64
CA GLN A 34 3.01 13.08 22.62
C GLN A 34 3.71 12.80 21.29
N ILE A 35 3.58 11.57 20.81
CA ILE A 35 4.12 11.14 19.53
C ILE A 35 3.28 11.75 18.40
N GLN A 36 3.94 12.27 17.38
CA GLN A 36 3.29 12.87 16.22
C GLN A 36 3.55 12.05 14.96
N ILE A 37 2.51 11.50 14.36
CA ILE A 37 2.55 10.77 13.09
C ILE A 37 1.91 11.61 12.00
N GLY A 38 2.65 11.86 10.92
CA GLY A 38 2.09 12.39 9.68
C GLY A 38 1.65 11.25 8.78
N PHE A 39 0.36 11.13 8.48
CA PHE A 39 -0.14 10.17 7.49
C PHE A 39 -0.36 10.89 6.16
N LEU A 40 0.49 10.60 5.17
CA LEU A 40 0.51 11.21 3.85
C LEU A 40 -0.02 10.24 2.80
N ALA A 41 -1.03 10.63 2.05
CA ALA A 41 -1.60 9.81 0.99
C ALA A 41 -1.80 10.62 -0.30
N ALA A 42 -1.63 10.02 -1.47
CA ALA A 42 -1.93 10.67 -2.75
C ALA A 42 -3.37 10.45 -3.23
N ALA A 43 -4.15 9.68 -2.48
CA ALA A 43 -5.59 9.47 -2.69
C ALA A 43 -6.27 9.31 -1.33
N VAL A 44 -7.59 9.49 -1.26
CA VAL A 44 -8.35 9.34 -0.02
C VAL A 44 -8.33 7.90 0.46
N PRO A 45 -7.75 7.58 1.64
CA PRO A 45 -7.78 6.23 2.20
C PRO A 45 -9.20 5.82 2.59
N THR A 46 -9.49 4.52 2.58
CA THR A 46 -10.77 4.03 3.11
C THR A 46 -10.80 4.10 4.64
N THR A 47 -12.00 4.19 5.21
CA THR A 47 -12.19 4.13 6.66
C THR A 47 -11.63 2.82 7.25
N ALA A 48 -11.73 1.70 6.52
CA ALA A 48 -11.20 0.41 6.96
C ALA A 48 -9.66 0.44 7.07
N MET A 49 -8.98 1.06 6.12
CA MET A 49 -7.51 1.23 6.14
C MET A 49 -7.05 2.06 7.35
N LEU A 50 -7.65 3.24 7.54
CA LEU A 50 -7.31 4.13 8.65
C LEU A 50 -7.61 3.50 10.00
N ARG A 51 -8.74 2.76 10.10
CA ARG A 51 -9.10 2.01 11.31
C ARG A 51 -8.07 0.93 11.61
N ALA A 52 -7.72 0.10 10.62
CA ALA A 52 -6.73 -0.98 10.81
C ALA A 52 -5.39 -0.46 11.32
N PHE A 53 -4.93 0.70 10.81
CA PHE A 53 -3.71 1.35 11.26
C PHE A 53 -3.82 1.84 12.72
N ARG A 54 -4.91 2.58 13.05
CA ARG A 54 -5.14 3.13 14.40
C ARG A 54 -5.33 2.03 15.46
N ASP A 55 -6.07 0.96 15.09
CA ASP A 55 -6.28 -0.18 15.99
C ASP A 55 -4.96 -0.91 16.28
N ALA A 56 -4.12 -1.13 15.27
CA ALA A 56 -2.81 -1.73 15.46
C ALA A 56 -1.86 -0.85 16.29
N LEU A 57 -1.87 0.47 16.10
CA LEU A 57 -1.12 1.38 16.97
C LEU A 57 -1.59 1.29 18.42
N ARG A 58 -2.91 1.17 18.66
CA ARG A 58 -3.48 1.00 20.00
C ARG A 58 -3.03 -0.32 20.63
N GLU A 59 -2.92 -1.40 19.89
CA GLU A 59 -2.38 -2.69 20.36
C GLU A 59 -0.93 -2.56 20.81
N HIS A 60 -0.16 -1.63 20.23
CA HIS A 60 1.20 -1.30 20.65
C HIS A 60 1.28 -0.24 21.76
N GLY A 61 0.13 0.22 22.28
CA GLY A 61 0.05 1.18 23.39
C GLY A 61 0.06 2.66 22.96
N TYR A 62 -0.12 2.94 21.66
CA TYR A 62 -0.25 4.30 21.13
C TYR A 62 -1.73 4.66 20.96
N VAL A 63 -2.23 5.56 21.81
CA VAL A 63 -3.64 5.96 21.86
C VAL A 63 -3.79 7.41 21.45
N GLU A 64 -4.52 7.65 20.35
CA GLU A 64 -4.78 8.99 19.82
C GLU A 64 -5.51 9.83 20.87
N GLY A 65 -5.06 11.07 21.08
CA GLY A 65 -5.56 11.99 22.11
C GLY A 65 -4.97 11.77 23.52
N GLN A 66 -4.18 10.71 23.74
CA GLN A 66 -3.44 10.50 25.00
C GLN A 66 -1.94 10.70 24.81
N ASN A 67 -1.27 9.77 24.13
CA ASN A 67 0.17 9.79 23.88
C ASN A 67 0.51 9.83 22.38
N LEU A 68 -0.48 9.89 21.52
CA LEU A 68 -0.37 9.90 20.07
C LEU A 68 -1.24 11.01 19.46
N SER A 69 -0.69 11.68 18.45
CA SER A 69 -1.43 12.53 17.50
C SER A 69 -1.16 12.05 16.09
N ILE A 70 -2.20 11.84 15.30
CA ILE A 70 -2.10 11.51 13.88
C ILE A 70 -2.67 12.67 13.09
N THR A 71 -1.85 13.22 12.19
CA THR A 71 -2.29 14.25 11.25
C THR A 71 -2.44 13.62 9.89
N ASP A 72 -3.69 13.42 9.47
CA ASP A 72 -4.05 12.82 8.19
C ASP A 72 -4.03 13.87 7.08
N HIS A 73 -3.24 13.66 6.04
CA HIS A 73 -3.13 14.57 4.90
C HIS A 73 -3.24 13.84 3.57
N TRP A 74 -4.17 14.29 2.73
CA TRP A 74 -4.29 13.90 1.32
C TRP A 74 -4.84 15.06 0.49
N PRO A 75 -4.48 15.15 -0.82
CA PRO A 75 -4.94 16.21 -1.68
C PRO A 75 -6.47 16.24 -1.82
N GLN A 76 -7.03 17.41 -1.81
CA GLN A 76 -8.44 17.68 -2.13
C GLN A 76 -8.53 18.00 -3.64
N GLY A 77 -8.50 16.97 -4.50
CA GLY A 77 -8.77 17.10 -5.94
C GLY A 77 -7.56 17.29 -6.87
N SER A 78 -6.30 17.41 -6.38
CA SER A 78 -5.11 17.42 -7.24
C SER A 78 -3.91 16.75 -6.56
N SER A 79 -3.32 15.77 -7.22
CA SER A 79 -2.09 15.11 -6.74
C SER A 79 -0.85 16.03 -6.73
N GLU A 80 -0.92 17.20 -7.37
CA GLU A 80 0.16 18.19 -7.41
C GLU A 80 0.44 18.80 -6.04
N GLN A 81 -0.57 18.83 -5.15
CA GLN A 81 -0.44 19.36 -3.79
C GLN A 81 0.35 18.44 -2.85
N ILE A 82 0.65 17.19 -3.25
CA ILE A 82 1.26 16.20 -2.34
C ILE A 82 2.65 16.64 -1.84
N SER A 83 3.41 17.37 -2.65
CA SER A 83 4.72 17.90 -2.28
C SER A 83 4.64 18.99 -1.22
N ASP A 84 3.65 19.89 -1.33
CA ASP A 84 3.42 20.96 -0.34
C ASP A 84 2.96 20.38 0.99
N ILE A 85 2.09 19.37 0.95
CA ILE A 85 1.62 18.65 2.13
C ILE A 85 2.79 17.92 2.81
N ALA A 86 3.66 17.26 2.05
CA ALA A 86 4.86 16.63 2.61
C ALA A 86 5.79 17.64 3.29
N ALA A 87 6.00 18.81 2.68
CA ALA A 87 6.78 19.87 3.27
C ALA A 87 6.15 20.46 4.55
N GLU A 88 4.82 20.53 4.62
CA GLU A 88 4.09 20.94 5.83
C GLU A 88 4.29 19.96 6.98
N LEU A 89 4.18 18.65 6.73
CA LEU A 89 4.46 17.63 7.74
C LEU A 89 5.89 17.74 8.29
N VAL A 90 6.88 18.01 7.43
CA VAL A 90 8.27 18.23 7.87
C VAL A 90 8.37 19.49 8.75
N ARG A 91 7.71 20.60 8.39
CA ARG A 91 7.70 21.81 9.21
C ARG A 91 7.02 21.60 10.57
N SER A 92 6.03 20.73 10.62
CA SER A 92 5.32 20.37 11.86
C SER A 92 6.13 19.45 12.79
N ASN A 93 7.37 19.08 12.39
CA ASN A 93 8.29 18.24 13.17
C ASN A 93 7.65 16.93 13.65
N VAL A 94 6.92 16.24 12.75
CA VAL A 94 6.39 14.91 13.07
C VAL A 94 7.52 13.92 13.38
N ASP A 95 7.29 12.98 14.28
CA ASP A 95 8.29 11.96 14.67
C ASP A 95 8.48 10.91 13.57
N ILE A 96 7.44 10.66 12.75
CA ILE A 96 7.46 9.68 11.65
C ILE A 96 6.41 10.05 10.61
N ILE A 97 6.70 9.73 9.35
CA ILE A 97 5.75 9.86 8.23
C ILE A 97 5.33 8.47 7.78
N VAL A 98 4.04 8.18 7.71
CA VAL A 98 3.48 7.02 7.03
C VAL A 98 2.98 7.48 5.67
N ALA A 99 3.59 6.98 4.58
CA ALA A 99 3.31 7.43 3.22
C ALA A 99 2.62 6.33 2.42
N TRP A 100 1.33 6.51 2.15
CA TRP A 100 0.57 5.58 1.34
C TRP A 100 0.56 5.97 -0.14
N THR A 101 0.97 5.07 -1.01
CA THR A 101 1.16 5.17 -2.46
C THR A 101 2.57 5.63 -2.86
N THR A 102 2.96 5.34 -4.11
CA THR A 102 4.27 5.75 -4.63
C THR A 102 4.45 7.26 -4.70
N PRO A 103 3.49 8.07 -5.20
CA PRO A 103 3.64 9.53 -5.22
C PRO A 103 3.82 10.14 -3.83
N ALA A 104 3.06 9.67 -2.83
CA ALA A 104 3.20 10.14 -1.45
C ALA A 104 4.59 9.79 -0.85
N SER A 105 5.07 8.57 -1.11
CA SER A 105 6.40 8.13 -0.66
C SER A 105 7.53 8.93 -1.30
N LEU A 106 7.41 9.26 -2.59
CA LEU A 106 8.37 10.12 -3.30
C LEU A 106 8.36 11.55 -2.76
N ALA A 107 7.19 12.12 -2.52
CA ALA A 107 7.05 13.45 -1.95
C ALA A 107 7.64 13.52 -0.53
N ALA A 108 7.34 12.54 0.33
CA ALA A 108 7.91 12.46 1.66
C ALA A 108 9.44 12.34 1.62
N LYS A 109 9.99 11.48 0.74
CA LYS A 109 11.43 11.32 0.57
C LYS A 109 12.12 12.59 0.08
N ALA A 110 11.50 13.33 -0.82
CA ALA A 110 12.02 14.61 -1.32
C ALA A 110 12.00 15.69 -0.24
N ALA A 111 11.00 15.67 0.67
CA ALA A 111 10.84 16.67 1.72
C ALA A 111 11.80 16.48 2.90
N THR A 112 12.23 15.26 3.21
CA THR A 112 13.12 14.99 4.36
C THR A 112 14.08 13.83 4.13
N ALA A 113 15.31 14.00 4.65
CA ALA A 113 16.30 12.94 4.72
C ALA A 113 16.48 12.38 6.15
N THR A 114 15.80 12.95 7.15
CA THR A 114 16.01 12.65 8.58
C THR A 114 14.79 12.08 9.27
N ILE A 115 13.59 12.58 8.99
CA ILE A 115 12.36 12.02 9.56
C ILE A 115 12.16 10.62 8.98
N PRO A 116 11.98 9.59 9.82
CA PRO A 116 11.67 8.23 9.36
C PRO A 116 10.40 8.19 8.51
N ILE A 117 10.43 7.39 7.44
CA ILE A 117 9.29 7.20 6.55
C ILE A 117 8.96 5.71 6.48
N VAL A 118 7.70 5.37 6.76
CA VAL A 118 7.14 4.04 6.51
C VAL A 118 6.24 4.12 5.29
N MET A 119 6.72 3.63 4.15
CA MET A 119 5.95 3.58 2.91
C MET A 119 5.00 2.37 2.91
N VAL A 120 3.81 2.53 2.31
CA VAL A 120 2.80 1.48 2.19
C VAL A 120 2.20 1.49 0.79
N GLY A 121 1.99 0.31 0.23
CA GLY A 121 1.31 0.16 -1.05
C GLY A 121 2.07 0.72 -2.25
N VAL A 122 3.39 0.72 -2.17
CA VAL A 122 4.29 1.15 -3.25
C VAL A 122 4.44 0.03 -4.27
N GLY A 123 4.57 0.37 -5.55
CA GLY A 123 4.90 -0.58 -6.61
C GLY A 123 6.35 -1.03 -6.54
N ASP A 124 7.19 -0.59 -7.47
CA ASP A 124 8.63 -0.87 -7.45
C ASP A 124 9.41 0.23 -6.69
N PRO A 125 9.80 0.01 -5.41
CA PRO A 125 10.49 1.04 -4.63
C PRO A 125 11.95 1.21 -5.02
N VAL A 126 12.56 0.20 -5.66
CA VAL A 126 13.94 0.27 -6.16
C VAL A 126 13.98 1.04 -7.47
N GLY A 127 13.12 0.67 -8.42
CA GLY A 127 13.00 1.35 -9.70
C GLY A 127 12.51 2.81 -9.55
N ALA A 128 11.67 3.09 -8.55
CA ALA A 128 11.27 4.45 -8.19
C ALA A 128 12.35 5.24 -7.45
N GLY A 129 13.48 4.62 -7.12
CA GLY A 129 14.58 5.27 -6.39
C GLY A 129 14.26 5.56 -4.92
N LEU A 130 13.24 4.93 -4.33
CA LEU A 130 12.88 5.11 -2.92
C LEU A 130 13.88 4.44 -1.98
N VAL A 131 14.31 3.23 -2.30
CA VAL A 131 15.27 2.44 -1.53
C VAL A 131 16.36 1.85 -2.43
N ARG A 132 17.50 1.46 -1.84
CA ARG A 132 18.59 0.80 -2.59
C ARG A 132 18.26 -0.64 -2.95
N SER A 133 17.65 -1.37 -2.01
CA SER A 133 17.15 -2.73 -2.17
C SER A 133 16.10 -3.02 -1.11
N LEU A 134 15.31 -4.09 -1.28
CA LEU A 134 14.30 -4.47 -0.28
C LEU A 134 14.95 -4.93 1.03
N ALA A 135 16.04 -5.70 0.96
CA ALA A 135 16.73 -6.21 2.14
C ALA A 135 17.48 -5.12 2.92
N ARG A 136 17.99 -4.10 2.23
CA ARG A 136 18.76 -2.99 2.83
C ARG A 136 18.31 -1.66 2.22
N PRO A 137 17.31 -1.01 2.79
CA PRO A 137 16.72 0.23 2.25
C PRO A 137 17.74 1.37 2.08
N GLY A 138 18.63 1.54 3.04
CA GLY A 138 19.81 2.41 2.93
C GLY A 138 19.56 3.91 3.09
N GLY A 139 18.51 4.29 3.81
CA GLY A 139 18.15 5.69 4.09
C GLY A 139 17.15 5.80 5.24
N ASN A 140 16.38 6.88 5.26
CA ASN A 140 15.33 7.11 6.26
C ASN A 140 13.96 6.47 5.90
N ILE A 141 13.90 5.66 4.83
CA ILE A 141 12.65 5.07 4.33
C ILE A 141 12.71 3.54 4.36
N THR A 142 11.62 2.93 4.81
CA THR A 142 11.34 1.48 4.81
C THR A 142 9.84 1.27 4.64
N GLY A 143 9.35 0.03 4.70
CA GLY A 143 7.89 -0.24 4.71
C GLY A 143 7.47 -1.42 3.87
N PHE A 144 6.32 -1.28 3.17
CA PHE A 144 5.59 -2.38 2.55
C PHE A 144 5.28 -2.07 1.08
N VAL A 145 5.50 -3.06 0.22
CA VAL A 145 5.33 -2.92 -1.23
C VAL A 145 4.32 -3.92 -1.77
N ASN A 146 3.68 -3.54 -2.87
CA ASN A 146 2.73 -4.37 -3.59
C ASN A 146 3.40 -5.17 -4.73
N LEU A 147 4.72 -5.06 -4.86
CA LEU A 147 5.46 -5.76 -5.88
C LEU A 147 5.49 -7.25 -5.56
N ALA A 148 4.74 -8.02 -6.36
CA ALA A 148 4.87 -9.47 -6.41
C ALA A 148 4.74 -9.86 -7.88
N PRO A 149 5.81 -10.33 -8.54
CA PRO A 149 5.79 -10.69 -9.97
C PRO A 149 4.65 -11.64 -10.33
N ASP A 150 4.37 -12.61 -9.44
CA ASP A 150 3.32 -13.61 -9.64
C ASP A 150 1.89 -13.03 -9.63
N LEU A 151 1.67 -11.86 -9.04
CA LEU A 151 0.35 -11.23 -9.00
C LEU A 151 -0.17 -10.87 -10.39
N SER A 152 0.67 -10.27 -11.22
CA SER A 152 0.29 -9.86 -12.58
C SER A 152 -0.10 -11.06 -13.44
N ALA A 153 0.68 -12.13 -13.37
CA ALA A 153 0.38 -13.37 -14.10
C ALA A 153 -0.94 -13.99 -13.62
N LYS A 154 -1.16 -14.01 -12.28
CA LYS A 154 -2.41 -14.55 -11.72
C LYS A 154 -3.62 -13.69 -12.07
N GLN A 155 -3.50 -12.37 -12.12
CA GLN A 155 -4.56 -11.48 -12.57
C GLN A 155 -5.01 -11.80 -14.00
N VAL A 156 -4.05 -12.01 -14.92
CA VAL A 156 -4.35 -12.41 -16.31
C VAL A 156 -5.05 -13.77 -16.33
N GLN A 157 -4.54 -14.77 -15.60
CA GLN A 157 -5.16 -16.10 -15.54
C GLN A 157 -6.61 -16.04 -15.04
N LEU A 158 -6.86 -15.32 -13.93
CA LEU A 158 -8.21 -15.16 -13.38
C LEU A 158 -9.17 -14.48 -14.36
N LEU A 159 -8.69 -13.48 -15.11
CA LEU A 159 -9.50 -12.81 -16.12
C LEU A 159 -9.88 -13.77 -17.26
N VAL A 160 -8.92 -14.60 -17.70
CA VAL A 160 -9.13 -15.64 -18.74
C VAL A 160 -10.10 -16.71 -18.27
N GLU A 161 -10.04 -17.14 -17.01
CA GLU A 161 -10.98 -18.13 -16.46
C GLU A 161 -12.44 -17.65 -16.48
N VAL A 162 -12.68 -16.33 -16.36
CA VAL A 162 -14.02 -15.75 -16.42
C VAL A 162 -14.49 -15.50 -17.83
N ILE A 163 -13.57 -15.35 -18.79
CA ILE A 163 -13.87 -15.03 -20.19
C ILE A 163 -13.25 -16.09 -21.11
N PRO A 164 -13.90 -17.28 -21.27
CA PRO A 164 -13.28 -18.42 -21.96
C PRO A 164 -12.88 -18.17 -23.43
N GLU A 165 -13.54 -17.21 -24.10
CA GLU A 165 -13.27 -16.88 -25.51
C GLU A 165 -12.41 -15.62 -25.67
N ILE A 166 -11.69 -15.22 -24.63
CA ILE A 166 -10.84 -14.05 -24.68
C ILE A 166 -9.68 -14.27 -25.68
N ARG A 167 -9.47 -13.32 -26.57
CA ARG A 167 -8.34 -13.33 -27.53
C ARG A 167 -7.44 -12.11 -27.35
N SER A 168 -7.98 -11.05 -26.77
CA SER A 168 -7.26 -9.80 -26.59
C SER A 168 -7.58 -9.18 -25.21
N VAL A 169 -6.57 -8.63 -24.57
CA VAL A 169 -6.65 -7.98 -23.26
C VAL A 169 -6.20 -6.53 -23.39
N GLY A 170 -7.04 -5.60 -22.96
CA GLY A 170 -6.68 -4.20 -22.81
C GLY A 170 -5.87 -3.99 -21.53
N ILE A 171 -4.93 -3.06 -21.58
CA ILE A 171 -4.17 -2.62 -20.41
C ILE A 171 -4.32 -1.12 -20.30
N VAL A 172 -4.90 -0.65 -19.19
CA VAL A 172 -5.00 0.78 -18.88
C VAL A 172 -3.90 1.13 -17.88
N ARG A 173 -3.06 2.13 -18.18
CA ARG A 173 -1.96 2.54 -17.31
C ARG A 173 -1.83 4.05 -17.23
N ASN A 174 -1.22 4.55 -16.14
CA ASN A 174 -0.69 5.90 -16.05
C ASN A 174 0.78 5.91 -16.51
N PRO A 175 1.12 6.53 -17.66
CA PRO A 175 2.50 6.52 -18.20
C PRO A 175 3.47 7.33 -17.33
N SER A 176 2.97 8.25 -16.49
CA SER A 176 3.79 9.07 -15.60
C SER A 176 4.22 8.35 -14.32
N ASN A 177 3.66 7.16 -14.02
CA ASN A 177 4.00 6.39 -12.83
C ASN A 177 4.95 5.23 -13.17
N ALA A 178 6.24 5.53 -13.17
CA ALA A 178 7.29 4.56 -13.49
C ALA A 178 7.38 3.37 -12.52
N ALA A 179 6.84 3.50 -11.29
CA ALA A 179 6.88 2.45 -10.27
C ALA A 179 6.11 1.17 -10.66
N TRP A 180 5.25 1.24 -11.67
CA TRP A 180 4.47 0.10 -12.16
C TRP A 180 5.00 -0.47 -13.48
N THR A 181 6.14 0.02 -13.98
CA THR A 181 6.76 -0.46 -15.22
C THR A 181 7.06 -1.95 -15.20
N LEU A 182 7.52 -2.47 -14.05
CA LEU A 182 7.79 -3.89 -13.89
C LEU A 182 6.49 -4.69 -13.93
N ALA A 183 5.47 -4.29 -13.18
CA ALA A 183 4.15 -4.96 -13.18
C ALA A 183 3.53 -4.95 -14.59
N LEU A 184 3.64 -3.85 -15.33
CA LEU A 184 3.18 -3.78 -16.72
C LEU A 184 3.86 -4.83 -17.60
N ARG A 185 5.20 -4.95 -17.51
CA ARG A 185 5.95 -5.96 -18.28
C ARG A 185 5.52 -7.38 -17.93
N GLU A 186 5.25 -7.65 -16.64
CA GLU A 186 4.76 -8.95 -16.20
C GLU A 186 3.35 -9.25 -16.73
N VAL A 187 2.45 -8.26 -16.75
CA VAL A 187 1.12 -8.39 -17.38
C VAL A 187 1.26 -8.69 -18.87
N GLU A 188 2.06 -7.91 -19.62
CA GLU A 188 2.27 -8.09 -21.06
C GLU A 188 2.90 -9.47 -21.35
N ASN A 189 3.86 -9.89 -20.52
CA ASN A 189 4.48 -11.20 -20.64
C ASN A 189 3.47 -12.35 -20.39
N ALA A 190 2.65 -12.24 -19.35
CA ALA A 190 1.62 -13.22 -19.04
C ALA A 190 0.58 -13.35 -20.17
N ILE A 191 0.13 -12.22 -20.74
CA ILE A 191 -0.78 -12.19 -21.89
C ILE A 191 -0.15 -12.92 -23.08
N ARG A 192 1.11 -12.62 -23.39
CA ARG A 192 1.85 -13.24 -24.49
C ARG A 192 2.06 -14.75 -24.30
N VAL A 193 2.38 -15.20 -23.07
CA VAL A 193 2.57 -16.63 -22.75
C VAL A 193 1.27 -17.42 -22.94
N LEU A 194 0.12 -16.79 -22.70
CA LEU A 194 -1.20 -17.39 -22.95
C LEU A 194 -1.65 -17.32 -24.42
N GLY A 195 -0.81 -16.79 -25.31
CA GLY A 195 -1.12 -16.65 -26.74
C GLY A 195 -2.18 -15.59 -27.05
N LEU A 196 -2.36 -14.62 -26.14
CA LEU A 196 -3.33 -13.54 -26.28
C LEU A 196 -2.66 -12.28 -26.85
N GLU A 197 -3.47 -11.43 -27.50
CA GLU A 197 -3.05 -10.09 -27.91
C GLU A 197 -3.24 -9.08 -26.77
N SER A 198 -2.41 -8.04 -26.73
CA SER A 198 -2.55 -6.94 -25.78
C SER A 198 -2.66 -5.60 -26.47
N LEU A 199 -3.52 -4.72 -25.93
CA LEU A 199 -3.64 -3.32 -26.34
C LEU A 199 -3.46 -2.43 -25.12
N THR A 200 -2.30 -1.77 -25.02
CA THR A 200 -2.01 -0.83 -23.95
C THR A 200 -2.52 0.57 -24.31
N VAL A 201 -3.25 1.20 -23.40
CA VAL A 201 -3.75 2.57 -23.49
C VAL A 201 -3.35 3.37 -22.27
N ASP A 202 -2.97 4.63 -22.50
CA ASP A 202 -2.56 5.53 -21.44
C ASP A 202 -3.77 6.34 -20.93
N ALA A 203 -3.92 6.46 -19.61
CA ALA A 203 -4.95 7.30 -18.99
C ALA A 203 -4.54 7.72 -17.56
N ARG A 204 -4.70 9.00 -17.26
CA ARG A 204 -4.45 9.61 -15.95
C ARG A 204 -5.59 10.54 -15.54
N LEU A 205 -6.12 11.32 -16.49
CA LEU A 205 -7.19 12.29 -16.29
C LEU A 205 -8.56 11.70 -16.64
N PRO A 206 -9.67 12.23 -16.11
CA PRO A 206 -11.03 11.74 -16.40
C PRO A 206 -11.32 11.52 -17.86
N GLN A 207 -11.04 12.52 -18.70
CA GLN A 207 -11.29 12.45 -20.16
C GLN A 207 -10.39 11.44 -20.88
N GLU A 208 -9.20 11.15 -20.33
CA GLU A 208 -8.29 10.14 -20.87
C GLU A 208 -8.83 8.74 -20.58
N PHE A 209 -9.44 8.50 -19.41
CA PHE A 209 -10.12 7.23 -19.12
C PHE A 209 -11.32 7.01 -20.04
N GLU A 210 -12.12 8.04 -20.33
CA GLU A 210 -13.23 7.95 -21.28
C GLU A 210 -12.73 7.53 -22.67
N SER A 211 -11.69 8.20 -23.16
CA SER A 211 -11.08 7.91 -24.47
C SER A 211 -10.46 6.51 -24.50
N ALA A 212 -9.79 6.10 -23.42
CA ALA A 212 -9.16 4.79 -23.29
C ALA A 212 -10.19 3.65 -23.37
N PHE A 213 -11.28 3.71 -22.58
CA PHE A 213 -12.32 2.69 -22.58
C PHE A 213 -13.09 2.68 -23.90
N ALA A 214 -13.36 3.83 -24.51
CA ALA A 214 -13.98 3.91 -25.84
C ALA A 214 -13.10 3.23 -26.91
N ARG A 215 -11.79 3.49 -26.92
CA ARG A 215 -10.82 2.86 -27.82
C ARG A 215 -10.76 1.34 -27.63
N LEU A 216 -10.63 0.86 -26.38
CA LEU A 216 -10.60 -0.57 -26.08
C LEU A 216 -11.86 -1.30 -26.57
N GLY A 217 -13.04 -0.66 -26.41
CA GLY A 217 -14.30 -1.21 -26.91
C GLY A 217 -14.37 -1.24 -28.44
N ALA A 218 -13.91 -0.19 -29.12
CA ALA A 218 -13.89 -0.10 -30.60
C ALA A 218 -12.95 -1.14 -31.22
N GLU A 219 -11.80 -1.41 -30.59
CA GLU A 219 -10.83 -2.42 -31.04
C GLU A 219 -11.25 -3.87 -30.70
N GLY A 220 -12.41 -4.06 -30.08
CA GLY A 220 -12.98 -5.38 -29.80
C GLY A 220 -12.27 -6.16 -28.70
N VAL A 221 -11.55 -5.48 -27.80
CA VAL A 221 -10.94 -6.05 -26.60
C VAL A 221 -12.01 -6.74 -25.75
N LYS A 222 -11.69 -7.89 -25.14
CA LYS A 222 -12.67 -8.70 -24.39
C LYS A 222 -12.54 -8.63 -22.88
N GLY A 223 -11.40 -8.15 -22.36
CA GLY A 223 -11.16 -7.96 -20.95
C GLY A 223 -10.09 -6.90 -20.73
N VAL A 224 -10.08 -6.25 -19.57
CA VAL A 224 -9.19 -5.13 -19.28
C VAL A 224 -8.49 -5.34 -17.94
N ILE A 225 -7.18 -5.20 -17.92
CA ILE A 225 -6.38 -5.06 -16.69
C ILE A 225 -6.10 -3.57 -16.47
N VAL A 226 -6.46 -3.07 -15.30
CA VAL A 226 -6.20 -1.68 -14.91
C VAL A 226 -5.02 -1.67 -13.96
N VAL A 227 -3.88 -1.14 -14.43
CA VAL A 227 -2.64 -1.04 -13.64
C VAL A 227 -2.87 -0.08 -12.47
N PRO A 228 -2.45 -0.43 -11.26
CA PRO A 228 -2.69 0.39 -10.07
C PRO A 228 -2.05 1.78 -10.18
N ASP A 229 -2.83 2.79 -9.81
CA ASP A 229 -2.39 4.18 -9.73
C ASP A 229 -3.28 4.99 -8.79
N ALA A 230 -2.77 6.12 -8.27
CA ALA A 230 -3.56 7.01 -7.44
C ALA A 230 -4.78 7.56 -8.19
N SER A 231 -4.64 7.91 -9.48
CA SER A 231 -5.72 8.39 -10.32
C SER A 231 -6.81 7.32 -10.54
N VAL A 232 -6.45 6.05 -10.61
CA VAL A 232 -7.40 4.93 -10.68
C VAL A 232 -8.23 4.82 -9.40
N ILE A 233 -7.61 5.04 -8.24
CA ILE A 233 -8.30 5.04 -6.95
C ILE A 233 -9.25 6.22 -6.85
N GLU A 234 -8.81 7.40 -7.25
CA GLU A 234 -9.59 8.64 -7.23
C GLU A 234 -10.83 8.53 -8.14
N HIS A 235 -10.64 8.04 -9.36
CA HIS A 235 -11.69 7.97 -10.37
C HIS A 235 -12.40 6.61 -10.46
N ARG A 236 -12.26 5.74 -9.44
CA ARG A 236 -12.75 4.33 -9.45
C ARG A 236 -14.21 4.16 -9.85
N ARG A 237 -15.12 5.07 -9.39
CA ARG A 237 -16.56 5.00 -9.74
C ARG A 237 -16.78 5.29 -11.22
N MET A 238 -16.09 6.30 -11.75
CA MET A 238 -16.16 6.65 -13.17
C MET A 238 -15.59 5.51 -14.04
N ILE A 239 -14.44 4.97 -13.67
CA ILE A 239 -13.80 3.85 -14.40
C ILE A 239 -14.72 2.63 -14.41
N ALA A 240 -15.34 2.28 -13.28
CA ALA A 240 -16.32 1.20 -13.20
C ALA A 240 -17.53 1.45 -14.09
N ALA A 241 -18.06 2.68 -14.13
CA ALA A 241 -19.18 3.06 -15.02
C ALA A 241 -18.78 2.99 -16.50
N LEU A 242 -17.57 3.42 -16.85
CA LEU A 242 -17.04 3.31 -18.22
C LEU A 242 -16.89 1.85 -18.63
N ALA A 243 -16.36 0.99 -17.77
CA ALA A 243 -16.23 -0.43 -18.01
C ALA A 243 -17.59 -1.10 -18.26
N GLN A 244 -18.61 -0.76 -17.46
CA GLN A 244 -19.98 -1.25 -17.66
C GLN A 244 -20.60 -0.73 -18.98
N LYS A 245 -20.44 0.56 -19.28
CA LYS A 245 -20.93 1.19 -20.52
C LYS A 245 -20.35 0.54 -21.76
N THR A 246 -19.06 0.23 -21.75
CA THR A 246 -18.35 -0.43 -22.87
C THR A 246 -18.44 -1.95 -22.82
N ARG A 247 -19.11 -2.53 -21.79
CA ARG A 247 -19.22 -3.97 -21.56
C ARG A 247 -17.88 -4.69 -21.48
N LEU A 248 -16.88 -4.02 -20.87
CA LEU A 248 -15.54 -4.57 -20.70
C LEU A 248 -15.36 -5.12 -19.28
N PRO A 249 -15.22 -6.45 -19.12
CA PRO A 249 -14.83 -7.05 -17.86
C PRO A 249 -13.49 -6.51 -17.40
N THR A 250 -13.37 -6.12 -16.12
CA THR A 250 -12.18 -5.48 -15.58
C THR A 250 -11.55 -6.29 -14.47
N MET A 251 -10.22 -6.38 -14.49
CA MET A 251 -9.38 -6.86 -13.41
C MET A 251 -8.61 -5.68 -12.80
N PHE A 252 -8.72 -5.53 -11.50
CA PHE A 252 -8.00 -4.54 -10.71
C PHE A 252 -7.04 -5.22 -9.72
N GLN A 253 -6.16 -4.44 -9.12
CA GLN A 253 -5.38 -4.92 -7.98
C GLN A 253 -6.10 -4.68 -6.64
N ARG A 254 -7.06 -3.75 -6.59
CA ARG A 254 -7.64 -3.26 -5.34
C ARG A 254 -9.13 -3.53 -5.24
N ARG A 255 -9.54 -4.03 -4.06
CA ARG A 255 -10.94 -4.29 -3.73
C ARG A 255 -11.86 -3.05 -3.85
N GLU A 256 -11.32 -1.86 -3.59
CA GLU A 256 -12.08 -0.60 -3.66
C GLU A 256 -12.61 -0.32 -5.07
N ASN A 257 -11.92 -0.78 -6.10
CA ASN A 257 -12.39 -0.67 -7.48
C ASN A 257 -13.56 -1.61 -7.75
N VAL A 258 -13.53 -2.80 -7.15
CA VAL A 258 -14.62 -3.79 -7.25
C VAL A 258 -15.85 -3.31 -6.47
N ALA A 259 -15.66 -2.78 -5.28
CA ALA A 259 -16.74 -2.17 -4.49
C ALA A 259 -17.38 -0.95 -5.19
N ALA A 260 -16.63 -0.27 -6.08
CA ALA A 260 -17.13 0.82 -6.91
C ALA A 260 -17.88 0.36 -8.17
N GLY A 261 -17.94 -0.96 -8.46
CA GLY A 261 -18.61 -1.54 -9.61
C GLY A 261 -17.71 -2.22 -10.64
N GLY A 262 -16.41 -2.36 -10.38
CA GLY A 262 -15.51 -3.21 -11.15
C GLY A 262 -15.88 -4.69 -11.05
N LEU A 263 -15.42 -5.53 -11.99
CA LEU A 263 -15.75 -6.94 -11.99
C LEU A 263 -15.01 -7.72 -10.90
N MET A 264 -13.70 -7.65 -10.90
CA MET A 264 -12.90 -8.37 -9.90
C MET A 264 -11.54 -7.72 -9.64
N SER A 265 -10.97 -8.05 -8.49
CA SER A 265 -9.62 -7.66 -8.12
C SER A 265 -8.86 -8.84 -7.52
N TYR A 266 -7.55 -8.86 -7.77
CA TYR A 266 -6.61 -9.76 -7.13
C TYR A 266 -5.37 -8.98 -6.73
N GLY A 267 -5.15 -8.82 -5.42
CA GLY A 267 -4.05 -8.00 -4.93
C GLY A 267 -3.96 -7.91 -3.42
N PRO A 268 -3.00 -7.12 -2.92
CA PRO A 268 -2.72 -7.01 -1.50
C PRO A 268 -3.90 -6.47 -0.67
N ASP A 269 -4.12 -7.08 0.50
CA ASP A 269 -4.98 -6.55 1.56
C ASP A 269 -4.30 -5.34 2.20
N LEU A 270 -4.76 -4.14 1.82
CA LEU A 270 -4.18 -2.88 2.31
C LEU A 270 -4.44 -2.60 3.80
N PRO A 271 -5.62 -2.90 4.37
CA PRO A 271 -5.80 -2.90 5.81
C PRO A 271 -4.76 -3.73 6.56
N ASP A 272 -4.40 -4.91 6.06
CA ASP A 272 -3.36 -5.75 6.65
C ASP A 272 -1.96 -5.11 6.54
N GLN A 273 -1.62 -4.54 5.37
CA GLN A 273 -0.35 -3.82 5.23
C GLN A 273 -0.24 -2.62 6.19
N LEU A 274 -1.32 -1.89 6.41
CA LEU A 274 -1.34 -0.77 7.35
C LEU A 274 -1.23 -1.24 8.80
N ARG A 275 -1.80 -2.41 9.13
CA ARG A 275 -1.57 -3.05 10.43
C ARG A 275 -0.09 -3.38 10.63
N GLN A 276 0.55 -3.95 9.61
CA GLN A 276 1.99 -4.24 9.63
C GLN A 276 2.84 -2.96 9.68
N ALA A 277 2.41 -1.88 9.01
CA ALA A 277 3.08 -0.58 9.08
C ALA A 277 3.08 -0.01 10.51
N ALA A 278 2.00 -0.20 11.28
CA ALA A 278 1.96 0.20 12.69
C ALA A 278 3.04 -0.53 13.54
N PHE A 279 3.33 -1.80 13.24
CA PHE A 279 4.45 -2.51 13.86
C PHE A 279 5.81 -1.89 13.50
N TYR A 280 6.01 -1.44 12.24
CA TYR A 280 7.24 -0.74 11.86
C TYR A 280 7.36 0.62 12.52
N VAL A 281 6.25 1.35 12.64
CA VAL A 281 6.17 2.59 13.42
C VAL A 281 6.61 2.35 14.86
N ASP A 282 6.08 1.33 15.53
CA ASP A 282 6.47 0.95 16.90
C ASP A 282 7.97 0.67 17.02
N ARG A 283 8.53 -0.13 16.11
CA ARG A 283 9.97 -0.44 16.10
C ARG A 283 10.83 0.81 15.94
N ILE A 284 10.44 1.73 15.05
CA ILE A 284 11.17 2.97 14.80
C ILE A 284 11.07 3.89 16.01
N LEU A 285 9.91 4.06 16.60
CA LEU A 285 9.72 4.87 17.82
C LEU A 285 10.48 4.33 19.03
N LYS A 286 10.74 3.02 19.07
CA LYS A 286 11.60 2.34 20.05
C LYS A 286 13.09 2.39 19.71
N GLY A 287 13.49 3.11 18.65
CA GLY A 287 14.89 3.39 18.29
C GLY A 287 15.49 2.50 17.21
N THR A 288 14.73 1.58 16.58
CA THR A 288 15.19 0.83 15.41
C THR A 288 15.31 1.79 14.22
N LYS A 289 16.45 1.79 13.52
CA LYS A 289 16.63 2.65 12.35
C LYS A 289 15.87 2.08 11.14
N PRO A 290 15.28 2.92 10.27
CA PRO A 290 14.69 2.45 9.01
C PRO A 290 15.62 1.59 8.15
N THR A 291 16.92 1.88 8.16
CA THR A 291 17.95 1.10 7.45
C THR A 291 18.06 -0.35 7.88
N ASP A 292 17.64 -0.65 9.13
CA ASP A 292 17.73 -1.98 9.75
C ASP A 292 16.41 -2.77 9.62
N LEU A 293 15.39 -2.13 9.07
CA LEU A 293 14.09 -2.75 8.77
C LEU A 293 13.98 -3.02 7.28
N PRO A 294 13.97 -4.28 6.83
CA PRO A 294 13.84 -4.60 5.42
C PRO A 294 12.47 -4.16 4.89
N VAL A 295 12.42 -3.77 3.62
CA VAL A 295 11.14 -3.56 2.94
C VAL A 295 10.48 -4.92 2.72
N GLN A 296 9.22 -5.05 3.14
CA GLN A 296 8.48 -6.29 3.03
C GLN A 296 7.49 -6.24 1.86
N GLN A 297 7.30 -7.39 1.24
CA GLN A 297 6.22 -7.59 0.25
C GLN A 297 4.93 -7.95 0.99
N ALA A 298 3.79 -7.64 0.36
CA ALA A 298 2.49 -8.06 0.88
C ALA A 298 2.43 -9.59 0.98
N THR A 299 2.05 -10.10 2.14
CA THR A 299 1.90 -11.54 2.40
C THR A 299 0.46 -12.00 2.29
N LYS A 300 -0.50 -11.10 2.51
CA LYS A 300 -1.92 -11.37 2.37
C LYS A 300 -2.43 -10.78 1.06
N ILE A 301 -2.88 -11.67 0.18
CA ILE A 301 -3.46 -11.35 -1.13
C ILE A 301 -4.92 -11.77 -1.09
N GLU A 302 -5.81 -10.92 -1.61
CA GLU A 302 -7.25 -11.17 -1.65
C GLU A 302 -7.79 -11.20 -3.08
N LEU A 303 -8.73 -12.11 -3.34
CA LEU A 303 -9.56 -12.18 -4.54
C LEU A 303 -10.96 -11.66 -4.18
N VAL A 304 -11.39 -10.59 -4.83
CA VAL A 304 -12.74 -10.02 -4.67
C VAL A 304 -13.48 -10.07 -6.00
N ILE A 305 -14.73 -10.53 -5.99
CA ILE A 305 -15.57 -10.69 -7.18
C ILE A 305 -16.91 -9.99 -6.98
N ASN A 306 -17.35 -9.23 -7.98
CA ASN A 306 -18.66 -8.57 -7.97
C ASN A 306 -19.65 -9.30 -8.89
N LEU A 307 -20.58 -10.04 -8.30
CA LEU A 307 -21.60 -10.79 -9.04
C LEU A 307 -22.64 -9.90 -9.71
N LYS A 308 -22.95 -8.72 -9.16
CA LYS A 308 -23.83 -7.74 -9.84
C LYS A 308 -23.22 -7.31 -11.16
N THR A 309 -21.92 -7.00 -11.15
CA THR A 309 -21.20 -6.60 -12.35
C THR A 309 -21.06 -7.77 -13.33
N ALA A 310 -20.75 -8.99 -12.84
CA ALA A 310 -20.69 -10.18 -13.67
C ALA A 310 -22.03 -10.42 -14.39
N LYS A 311 -23.14 -10.37 -13.65
CA LYS A 311 -24.50 -10.50 -14.21
C LYS A 311 -24.84 -9.41 -15.24
N ALA A 312 -24.47 -8.16 -14.97
CA ALA A 312 -24.69 -7.04 -15.90
C ALA A 312 -23.91 -7.19 -17.21
N LEU A 313 -22.72 -7.83 -17.14
CA LEU A 313 -21.90 -8.15 -18.30
C LEU A 313 -22.29 -9.45 -19.01
N GLY A 314 -23.25 -10.22 -18.45
CA GLY A 314 -23.64 -11.52 -18.99
C GLY A 314 -22.62 -12.64 -18.74
N LEU A 315 -21.77 -12.48 -17.73
CA LEU A 315 -20.73 -13.44 -17.37
C LEU A 315 -21.20 -14.40 -16.28
N THR A 316 -20.80 -15.65 -16.41
CA THR A 316 -20.96 -16.66 -15.37
C THR A 316 -19.63 -16.89 -14.69
N ILE A 317 -19.54 -16.61 -13.40
CA ILE A 317 -18.31 -16.85 -12.63
C ILE A 317 -18.23 -18.35 -12.30
N PRO A 318 -17.12 -19.04 -12.62
CA PRO A 318 -16.95 -20.46 -12.32
C PRO A 318 -17.07 -20.72 -10.80
N PRO A 319 -17.76 -21.79 -10.37
CA PRO A 319 -17.86 -22.15 -8.94
C PRO A 319 -16.51 -22.30 -8.23
N THR A 320 -15.49 -22.75 -8.96
CA THR A 320 -14.12 -22.86 -8.47
C THR A 320 -13.54 -21.51 -8.09
N LEU A 321 -13.79 -20.46 -8.87
CA LEU A 321 -13.37 -19.09 -8.57
C LEU A 321 -14.14 -18.49 -7.39
N LEU A 322 -15.43 -18.76 -7.30
CA LEU A 322 -16.23 -18.33 -6.15
C LEU A 322 -15.77 -18.98 -4.86
N GLY A 323 -15.33 -20.25 -4.91
CA GLY A 323 -14.76 -20.94 -3.75
C GLY A 323 -13.36 -20.43 -3.34
N LEU A 324 -12.66 -19.73 -4.23
CA LEU A 324 -11.35 -19.12 -3.97
C LEU A 324 -11.45 -17.64 -3.58
N ALA A 325 -12.62 -17.02 -3.76
CA ALA A 325 -12.82 -15.61 -3.45
C ALA A 325 -12.83 -15.37 -1.94
N ASP A 326 -12.05 -14.39 -1.49
CA ASP A 326 -12.06 -13.92 -0.10
C ASP A 326 -13.32 -13.06 0.17
N GLU A 327 -13.85 -12.40 -0.85
CA GLU A 327 -15.08 -11.62 -0.79
C GLU A 327 -15.86 -11.71 -2.11
N VAL A 328 -17.16 -11.89 -1.97
CA VAL A 328 -18.13 -11.85 -3.09
C VAL A 328 -19.15 -10.75 -2.81
N ILE A 329 -19.24 -9.78 -3.73
CA ILE A 329 -20.21 -8.66 -3.67
C ILE A 329 -21.46 -9.06 -4.47
N GLU A 330 -22.60 -9.17 -3.77
CA GLU A 330 -23.90 -9.53 -4.31
C GLU A 330 -24.80 -8.31 -4.50
#